data_fb6977c074d4eb488127762da53cb6ec
#
_entry.id   fb6977c074d4eb488127762da53cb6ec
#
_cell.length_a   1.000
_cell.length_b   1.000
_cell.length_c   1.000
_cell.angle_alpha   90.00
_cell.angle_beta   90.00
_cell.angle_gamma   90.00
#
_symmetry.space_group_name_H-M   'P 1'
#
loop_
_entity.id
_entity.type
_entity.pdbx_description
1 polymer ?
#
loop_
_entity_poly.entity_id
_entity_poly.type
_entity_poly.pdbx_seq_one_letter_code
_entity_poly.pdbx_strand_id
1 'polypeptide(L)'
;MTAQQIWDLIQQTPGGAWVIAIICLMSLIQISPIKFDPWTLLGRFIGKFLGIAELKEEIQNVKADMAENKAIECRVRILRFGDEIRQGTIKHSKESFDQVLDDVANYDKYCAEHKDFANGRTVATTKIINEVYHDLILEHKL
;
A
#
# COMPACT_ATOMS: atom_id res chain seq x y z
N MET A 1 19.22 53.38 -31.43
CA MET A 1 19.83 52.68 -30.28
C MET A 1 20.88 51.74 -30.80
N THR A 2 22.13 51.95 -30.40
CA THR A 2 23.25 51.07 -30.81
C THR A 2 23.27 49.83 -29.94
N ALA A 3 23.86 48.73 -30.44
CA ALA A 3 23.95 47.44 -29.70
C ALA A 3 24.65 47.63 -28.35
N GLN A 4 25.58 48.58 -28.23
CA GLN A 4 26.23 48.92 -26.98
C GLN A 4 25.31 49.55 -25.95
N GLN A 5 24.40 50.43 -26.36
CA GLN A 5 23.39 51.04 -25.43
C GLN A 5 22.42 50.00 -24.89
N ILE A 6 22.08 49.01 -25.65
CA ILE A 6 21.23 47.88 -25.19
C ILE A 6 21.99 47.02 -24.20
N TRP A 7 23.27 46.75 -24.45
CA TRP A 7 24.14 45.97 -23.58
C TRP A 7 24.35 46.62 -22.19
N ASP A 8 24.59 47.93 -22.17
CA ASP A 8 24.76 48.69 -20.92
C ASP A 8 23.45 48.77 -20.11
N LEU A 9 22.32 48.88 -20.77
CA LEU A 9 21.01 48.86 -20.13
C LEU A 9 20.68 47.51 -19.47
N ILE A 10 21.10 46.41 -20.10
CA ILE A 10 20.90 45.07 -19.56
C ILE A 10 21.78 44.79 -18.35
N GLN A 11 23.01 45.32 -18.35
CA GLN A 11 23.93 45.17 -17.20
C GLN A 11 23.53 46.01 -15.97
N GLN A 12 22.82 47.12 -16.16
CA GLN A 12 22.37 48.00 -15.06
C GLN A 12 21.12 47.49 -14.33
N THR A 13 20.39 46.54 -14.87
CA THR A 13 19.21 45.95 -14.22
C THR A 13 19.58 44.77 -13.37
N PRO A 14 19.23 44.74 -12.05
CA PRO A 14 19.39 43.53 -11.23
C PRO A 14 18.51 42.42 -11.77
N GLY A 15 19.05 41.55 -12.56
CA GLY A 15 18.34 40.48 -13.29
C GLY A 15 18.65 40.46 -14.78
N GLY A 16 19.35 41.45 -15.35
CA GLY A 16 19.69 41.50 -16.79
C GLY A 16 20.47 40.31 -17.28
N ALA A 17 21.36 39.75 -16.46
CA ALA A 17 22.10 38.56 -16.78
C ALA A 17 21.19 37.32 -17.01
N TRP A 18 20.12 37.21 -16.25
CA TRP A 18 19.13 36.14 -16.41
C TRP A 18 18.29 36.29 -17.68
N VAL A 19 17.95 37.53 -18.04
CA VAL A 19 17.22 37.82 -19.29
C VAL A 19 18.06 37.44 -20.49
N ILE A 20 19.37 37.76 -20.49
CA ILE A 20 20.29 37.35 -21.54
C ILE A 20 20.42 35.83 -21.61
N ALA A 21 20.57 35.16 -20.48
CA ALA A 21 20.65 33.71 -20.40
C ALA A 21 19.39 33.05 -20.99
N ILE A 22 18.22 33.57 -20.68
CA ILE A 22 16.93 33.08 -21.22
C ILE A 22 16.87 33.30 -22.73
N ILE A 23 17.25 34.47 -23.23
CA ILE A 23 17.24 34.78 -24.69
C ILE A 23 18.24 33.88 -25.41
N CYS A 24 19.44 33.66 -24.87
CA CYS A 24 20.44 32.74 -25.43
C CYS A 24 19.91 31.29 -25.43
N LEU A 25 19.26 30.87 -24.36
CA LEU A 25 18.66 29.53 -24.26
C LEU A 25 17.55 29.34 -25.29
N MET A 26 16.68 30.35 -25.46
CA MET A 26 15.60 30.34 -26.45
C MET A 26 16.16 30.33 -27.90
N SER A 27 17.25 31.05 -28.19
CA SER A 27 17.86 31.06 -29.51
C SER A 27 18.57 29.72 -29.82
N LEU A 28 19.15 29.04 -28.86
CA LEU A 28 19.72 27.70 -29.01
C LEU A 28 18.64 26.66 -29.33
N ILE A 29 17.44 26.79 -28.76
CA ILE A 29 16.32 25.90 -29.06
C ILE A 29 15.83 26.08 -30.51
N GLN A 30 15.91 27.27 -31.06
CA GLN A 30 15.49 27.56 -32.45
C GLN A 30 16.46 27.03 -33.52
N ILE A 31 17.75 26.85 -33.20
CA ILE A 31 18.81 26.40 -34.14
C ILE A 31 18.87 24.86 -34.22
N SER A 32 18.31 24.16 -33.25
CA SER A 32 18.30 22.70 -33.27
C SER A 32 17.17 22.16 -34.17
N PRO A 33 17.48 21.29 -35.15
CA PRO A 33 16.46 20.66 -36.01
C PRO A 33 15.62 19.64 -35.25
N ILE A 34 15.90 19.41 -33.98
CA ILE A 34 15.10 18.57 -33.09
C ILE A 34 13.91 19.42 -32.63
N LYS A 35 12.71 19.08 -33.08
CA LYS A 35 11.44 19.63 -32.56
C LYS A 35 11.29 19.25 -31.09
N PHE A 36 12.02 19.95 -30.23
CA PHE A 36 11.84 19.87 -28.79
C PHE A 36 10.58 20.66 -28.46
N ASP A 37 9.48 19.96 -28.25
CA ASP A 37 8.27 20.55 -27.74
C ASP A 37 8.33 20.51 -26.21
N PRO A 38 8.69 21.63 -25.53
CA PRO A 38 8.82 21.65 -24.06
C PRO A 38 7.49 21.39 -23.38
N TRP A 39 6.37 21.64 -24.05
CA TRP A 39 5.04 21.41 -23.53
C TRP A 39 4.66 19.91 -23.49
N THR A 40 5.10 19.13 -24.46
CA THR A 40 4.90 17.68 -24.45
C THR A 40 5.76 17.00 -23.39
N LEU A 41 6.97 17.49 -23.14
CA LEU A 41 7.82 17.02 -22.03
C LEU A 41 7.21 17.36 -20.67
N LEU A 42 6.78 18.60 -20.48
CA LEU A 42 6.11 19.05 -19.26
C LEU A 42 4.80 18.27 -19.03
N GLY A 43 4.00 18.08 -20.06
CA GLY A 43 2.77 17.28 -20.00
C GLY A 43 3.02 15.82 -19.62
N ARG A 44 4.07 15.20 -20.15
CA ARG A 44 4.48 13.84 -19.77
C ARG A 44 4.99 13.76 -18.33
N PHE A 45 5.74 14.75 -17.86
CA PHE A 45 6.20 14.82 -16.48
C PHE A 45 5.03 14.98 -15.51
N ILE A 46 4.13 15.91 -15.77
CA ILE A 46 2.94 16.16 -14.93
C ILE A 46 2.00 14.94 -14.98
N GLY A 47 1.75 14.34 -16.15
CA GLY A 47 0.95 13.14 -16.29
C GLY A 47 1.52 11.94 -15.51
N LYS A 48 2.85 11.79 -15.53
CA LYS A 48 3.53 10.75 -14.75
C LYS A 48 3.42 10.98 -13.24
N PHE A 49 3.49 12.24 -12.79
CA PHE A 49 3.33 12.59 -11.36
C PHE A 49 1.91 12.39 -10.87
N LEU A 50 0.90 12.77 -11.66
CA LEU A 50 -0.52 12.56 -11.33
C LEU A 50 -0.88 11.07 -11.34
N GLY A 51 -0.42 10.30 -12.34
CA GLY A 51 -0.64 8.87 -12.40
C GLY A 51 0.03 8.08 -11.27
N ILE A 52 1.18 8.53 -10.75
CA ILE A 52 1.83 7.90 -9.59
C ILE A 52 1.03 8.13 -8.31
N ALA A 53 0.42 9.30 -8.13
CA ALA A 53 -0.40 9.58 -6.95
C ALA A 53 -1.66 8.71 -6.93
N GLU A 54 -2.35 8.60 -8.05
CA GLU A 54 -3.54 7.75 -8.23
C GLU A 54 -3.21 6.26 -8.03
N LEU A 55 -2.13 5.79 -8.65
CA LEU A 55 -1.65 4.41 -8.48
C LEU A 55 -1.29 4.10 -7.03
N LYS A 56 -0.73 5.06 -6.29
CA LYS A 56 -0.40 4.89 -4.88
C LYS A 56 -1.66 4.72 -4.02
N GLU A 57 -2.71 5.48 -4.32
CA GLU A 57 -4.01 5.37 -3.65
C GLU A 57 -4.67 4.02 -3.94
N GLU A 58 -4.67 3.57 -5.21
CA GLU A 58 -5.16 2.25 -5.58
C GLU A 58 -4.41 1.12 -4.87
N ILE A 59 -3.08 1.21 -4.78
CA ILE A 59 -2.27 0.22 -4.05
C ILE A 59 -2.62 0.21 -2.55
N GLN A 60 -2.91 1.36 -1.95
CA GLN A 60 -3.33 1.41 -0.55
C GLN A 60 -4.70 0.75 -0.35
N ASN A 61 -5.65 1.02 -1.24
CA ASN A 61 -6.98 0.39 -1.20
C ASN A 61 -6.89 -1.12 -1.38
N VAL A 62 -6.12 -1.60 -2.37
CA VAL A 62 -5.88 -3.04 -2.57
C VAL A 62 -5.25 -3.69 -1.34
N LYS A 63 -4.29 -3.03 -0.68
CA LYS A 63 -3.70 -3.55 0.56
C LYS A 63 -4.70 -3.64 1.71
N ALA A 64 -5.59 -2.66 1.83
CA ALA A 64 -6.66 -2.68 2.84
C ALA A 64 -7.64 -3.84 2.58
N ASP A 65 -8.08 -4.00 1.33
CA ASP A 65 -8.96 -5.10 0.92
C ASP A 65 -8.31 -6.47 1.14
N MET A 66 -7.03 -6.61 0.84
CA MET A 66 -6.28 -7.84 1.08
C MET A 66 -6.17 -8.17 2.58
N ALA A 67 -5.99 -7.16 3.44
CA ALA A 67 -5.93 -7.36 4.87
C ALA A 67 -7.29 -7.79 5.43
N GLU A 68 -8.37 -7.18 4.97
CA GLU A 68 -9.75 -7.55 5.33
C GLU A 68 -10.07 -8.98 4.87
N ASN A 69 -9.79 -9.32 3.62
CA ASN A 69 -10.02 -10.65 3.07
C ASN A 69 -9.24 -11.71 3.87
N LYS A 70 -7.99 -11.44 4.23
CA LYS A 70 -7.20 -12.34 5.06
C LYS A 70 -7.84 -12.56 6.44
N ALA A 71 -8.38 -11.53 7.06
CA ALA A 71 -9.10 -11.68 8.34
C ALA A 71 -10.40 -12.50 8.19
N ILE A 72 -11.13 -12.31 7.09
CA ILE A 72 -12.30 -13.13 6.76
C ILE A 72 -11.91 -14.60 6.57
N GLU A 73 -10.83 -14.89 5.85
CA GLU A 73 -10.31 -16.25 5.66
C GLU A 73 -9.91 -16.90 6.98
N CYS A 74 -9.18 -16.19 7.86
CA CYS A 74 -8.84 -16.67 9.19
C CYS A 74 -10.12 -17.04 9.96
N ARG A 75 -11.12 -16.15 9.97
CA ARG A 75 -12.41 -16.43 10.61
C ARG A 75 -13.08 -17.71 10.09
N VAL A 76 -13.11 -17.89 8.78
CA VAL A 76 -13.71 -19.08 8.16
C VAL A 76 -12.98 -20.35 8.59
N ARG A 77 -11.64 -20.34 8.60
CA ARG A 77 -10.82 -21.48 9.05
C ARG A 77 -11.05 -21.80 10.53
N ILE A 78 -11.09 -20.78 11.38
CA ILE A 78 -11.36 -20.94 12.83
C ILE A 78 -12.71 -21.61 13.06
N LEU A 79 -13.76 -21.11 12.39
CA LEU A 79 -15.12 -21.65 12.55
C LEU A 79 -15.21 -23.09 12.03
N ARG A 80 -14.61 -23.36 10.87
CA ARG A 80 -14.55 -24.73 10.30
C ARG A 80 -13.84 -25.69 11.24
N PHE A 81 -12.66 -25.31 11.74
CA PHE A 81 -11.89 -26.15 12.67
C PHE A 81 -12.69 -26.43 13.96
N GLY A 82 -13.38 -25.44 14.49
CA GLY A 82 -14.25 -25.63 15.64
C GLY A 82 -15.42 -26.58 15.37
N ASP A 83 -15.98 -26.56 14.16
CA ASP A 83 -17.03 -27.49 13.77
C ASP A 83 -16.49 -28.93 13.60
N GLU A 84 -15.31 -29.09 13.02
CA GLU A 84 -14.62 -30.39 12.90
C GLU A 84 -14.33 -31.02 14.28
N ILE A 85 -13.88 -30.21 15.24
CA ILE A 85 -13.67 -30.64 16.64
C ILE A 85 -15.01 -31.12 17.27
N ARG A 86 -16.08 -30.34 17.11
CA ARG A 86 -17.41 -30.70 17.69
C ARG A 86 -17.97 -31.99 17.11
N GLN A 87 -17.73 -32.23 15.82
CA GLN A 87 -18.19 -33.43 15.15
C GLN A 87 -17.34 -34.67 15.50
N GLY A 88 -16.11 -34.46 15.97
CA GLY A 88 -15.19 -35.54 16.33
C GLY A 88 -14.80 -36.45 15.15
N THR A 89 -15.01 -36.00 13.92
CA THR A 89 -14.83 -36.80 12.72
C THR A 89 -13.38 -36.86 12.25
N ILE A 90 -12.56 -35.87 12.63
CA ILE A 90 -11.18 -35.72 12.20
C ILE A 90 -10.28 -35.63 13.43
N LYS A 91 -9.18 -36.41 13.42
CA LYS A 91 -8.10 -36.23 14.39
C LYS A 91 -7.16 -35.15 13.90
N HIS A 92 -7.06 -34.07 14.66
CA HIS A 92 -6.14 -32.98 14.35
C HIS A 92 -4.78 -33.22 15.02
N SER A 93 -3.70 -32.91 14.30
CA SER A 93 -2.35 -32.90 14.83
C SER A 93 -2.07 -31.62 15.61
N LYS A 94 -0.98 -31.62 16.38
CA LYS A 94 -0.50 -30.42 17.09
C LYS A 94 -0.30 -29.26 16.11
N GLU A 95 0.29 -29.51 14.96
CA GLU A 95 0.54 -28.48 13.92
C GLU A 95 -0.77 -27.86 13.40
N SER A 96 -1.85 -28.67 13.32
CA SER A 96 -3.17 -28.15 12.95
C SER A 96 -3.74 -27.20 14.00
N PHE A 97 -3.54 -27.50 15.29
CA PHE A 97 -3.91 -26.59 16.38
C PHE A 97 -3.06 -25.33 16.37
N ASP A 98 -1.72 -25.45 16.22
CA ASP A 98 -0.83 -24.30 16.15
C ASP A 98 -1.23 -23.36 14.99
N GLN A 99 -1.56 -23.92 13.82
CA GLN A 99 -2.00 -23.14 12.67
C GLN A 99 -3.32 -22.37 12.92
N VAL A 100 -4.31 -23.00 13.55
CA VAL A 100 -5.57 -22.32 13.84
C VAL A 100 -5.42 -21.28 14.95
N LEU A 101 -4.52 -21.49 15.90
CA LEU A 101 -4.21 -20.49 16.93
C LEU A 101 -3.51 -19.25 16.33
N ASP A 102 -2.65 -19.44 15.33
CA ASP A 102 -2.08 -18.35 14.53
C ASP A 102 -3.17 -17.59 13.76
N ASP A 103 -4.14 -18.31 13.20
CA ASP A 103 -5.30 -17.67 12.54
C ASP A 103 -6.13 -16.85 13.53
N VAL A 104 -6.33 -17.34 14.77
CA VAL A 104 -7.01 -16.59 15.85
C VAL A 104 -6.24 -15.31 16.15
N ALA A 105 -4.92 -15.39 16.38
CA ALA A 105 -4.10 -14.24 16.67
C ALA A 105 -4.14 -13.18 15.56
N ASN A 106 -4.07 -13.62 14.28
CA ASN A 106 -4.16 -12.73 13.12
C ASN A 106 -5.54 -12.07 13.00
N TYR A 107 -6.61 -12.82 13.24
CA TYR A 107 -7.98 -12.31 13.22
C TYR A 107 -8.21 -11.27 14.33
N ASP A 108 -7.81 -11.59 15.56
CA ASP A 108 -7.98 -10.71 16.71
C ASP A 108 -7.16 -9.41 16.54
N LYS A 109 -5.97 -9.50 16.00
CA LYS A 109 -5.14 -8.33 15.67
C LYS A 109 -5.87 -7.42 14.69
N TYR A 110 -6.41 -7.97 13.60
CA TYR A 110 -7.16 -7.19 12.61
C TYR A 110 -8.38 -6.53 13.23
N CYS A 111 -9.15 -7.26 14.04
CA CYS A 111 -10.33 -6.73 14.75
C CYS A 111 -9.97 -5.60 15.72
N ALA A 112 -8.83 -5.67 16.38
CA ALA A 112 -8.36 -4.63 17.30
C ALA A 112 -8.02 -3.31 16.58
N GLU A 113 -7.46 -3.42 15.35
CA GLU A 113 -7.09 -2.28 14.50
C GLU A 113 -8.31 -1.70 13.76
N HIS A 114 -9.37 -2.51 13.50
CA HIS A 114 -10.54 -2.14 12.69
C HIS A 114 -11.84 -2.35 13.48
N LYS A 115 -12.21 -1.35 14.27
CA LYS A 115 -13.36 -1.44 15.19
C LYS A 115 -14.71 -1.61 14.50
N ASP A 116 -14.82 -1.17 13.26
CA ASP A 116 -16.04 -1.31 12.44
C ASP A 116 -16.17 -2.70 11.81
N PHE A 117 -15.11 -3.49 11.84
CA PHE A 117 -15.14 -4.86 11.39
C PHE A 117 -15.87 -5.75 12.42
N ALA A 118 -16.67 -6.72 11.93
CA ALA A 118 -17.46 -7.60 12.78
C ALA A 118 -16.55 -8.50 13.66
N ASN A 119 -16.26 -8.02 14.87
CA ASN A 119 -15.46 -8.74 15.86
C ASN A 119 -16.32 -9.64 16.76
N GLY A 120 -15.68 -10.49 17.56
CA GLY A 120 -16.37 -11.35 18.54
C GLY A 120 -17.06 -12.59 17.97
N ARG A 121 -17.06 -12.78 16.65
CA ARG A 121 -17.73 -13.92 16.01
C ARG A 121 -17.03 -15.26 16.25
N THR A 122 -15.75 -15.25 16.59
CA THR A 122 -14.93 -16.44 16.84
C THR A 122 -14.79 -16.79 18.30
N VAL A 123 -15.14 -15.90 19.22
CA VAL A 123 -14.86 -16.02 20.66
C VAL A 123 -15.29 -17.36 21.25
N ALA A 124 -16.53 -17.79 21.01
CA ALA A 124 -17.04 -19.06 21.53
C ALA A 124 -16.29 -20.26 20.91
N THR A 125 -16.00 -20.20 19.63
CA THR A 125 -15.27 -21.25 18.91
C THR A 125 -13.81 -21.34 19.37
N THR A 126 -13.15 -20.20 19.51
CA THR A 126 -11.75 -20.10 20.02
C THR A 126 -11.64 -20.68 21.41
N LYS A 127 -12.64 -20.43 22.29
CA LYS A 127 -12.65 -21.02 23.62
C LYS A 127 -12.68 -22.56 23.57
N ILE A 128 -13.54 -23.14 22.75
CA ILE A 128 -13.63 -24.60 22.57
C ILE A 128 -12.31 -25.15 22.01
N ILE A 129 -11.71 -24.51 21.02
CA ILE A 129 -10.42 -24.92 20.44
C ILE A 129 -9.35 -24.97 21.51
N ASN A 130 -9.25 -23.93 22.35
CA ASN A 130 -8.26 -23.86 23.42
C ASN A 130 -8.49 -24.92 24.51
N GLU A 131 -9.74 -25.17 24.90
CA GLU A 131 -10.07 -26.22 25.87
C GLU A 131 -9.67 -27.60 25.36
N VAL A 132 -10.07 -27.95 24.14
CA VAL A 132 -9.71 -29.25 23.54
C VAL A 132 -8.21 -29.40 23.34
N TYR A 133 -7.52 -28.36 22.88
CA TYR A 133 -6.06 -28.37 22.74
C TYR A 133 -5.36 -28.62 24.07
N HIS A 134 -5.80 -27.93 25.12
CA HIS A 134 -5.27 -28.10 26.47
C HIS A 134 -5.44 -29.53 26.99
N ASP A 135 -6.66 -30.09 26.84
CA ASP A 135 -6.98 -31.44 27.29
C ASP A 135 -6.11 -32.52 26.55
N LEU A 136 -5.96 -32.35 25.22
CA LEU A 136 -5.15 -33.26 24.40
C LEU A 136 -3.66 -33.20 24.75
N ILE A 137 -3.14 -32.02 25.14
CA ILE A 137 -1.77 -31.88 25.63
C ILE A 137 -1.60 -32.61 26.98
N LEU A 138 -2.52 -32.43 27.93
CA LEU A 138 -2.47 -33.07 29.24
C LEU A 138 -2.55 -34.59 29.14
N GLU A 139 -3.31 -35.10 28.19
CA GLU A 139 -3.47 -36.53 27.91
C GLU A 139 -2.33 -37.13 27.07
N HIS A 140 -1.33 -36.35 26.67
CA HIS A 140 -0.22 -36.77 25.77
C HIS A 140 -0.73 -37.38 24.45
N LYS A 141 -1.80 -36.86 23.90
CA LYS A 141 -2.45 -37.34 22.65
C LYS A 141 -2.09 -36.50 21.42
N LEU A 142 -1.28 -35.47 21.57
CA LEU A 142 -0.74 -34.61 20.51
C LEU A 142 0.74 -34.75 20.38
#